data_f94bf07cd914341bc89e5091b79c0984
#
_entry.id   f94bf07cd914341bc89e5091b79c0984
#
_cell.length_a   1.000
_cell.length_b   1.000
_cell.length_c   1.000
_cell.angle_alpha   90.00
_cell.angle_beta   90.00
_cell.angle_gamma   90.00
#
_symmetry.space_group_name_H-M   'P 1'
#
loop_
_entity.id
_entity.type
_entity.pdbx_description
1 polymer ?
#
loop_
_entity_poly.entity_id
_entity_poly.type
_entity_poly.pdbx_seq_one_letter_code
_entity_poly.pdbx_strand_id
1 'polypeptide(L)'
;GRGIPSLVVVSGYALGTIYALENEALVIGRDPANVIVVDDVGASRRHCEVERLGERVVARDLGSKNGTFVNDDTITEQVLVDGDLIHVGRTTYKFLAGNSIEQSYYEGLHNVAMQDALTELPNRRYFDEVIARELARARRHSRTLVMLLADIDHFKKINDTYGHVAGDMVLREFARLLRPRVRNSEFFARYGGEEFAFVLPESDLEGAKIFAEAVRRKVEVHPFVHGDVNIQVTVSVGGAAFTDDIESIQQMIESVDQKLYEAKNTGRNKVCNAGQLTVHEGSSAAS
;
A
#
# COMPACT_ATOMS: atom_id res chain seq x y z
N GLY A 1 4.82 -20.40 -18.12
CA GLY A 1 4.61 -20.63 -16.70
C GLY A 1 3.14 -20.60 -16.39
N ARG A 2 2.65 -21.43 -15.48
CA ARG A 2 1.25 -21.33 -14.98
C ARG A 2 1.13 -20.02 -14.23
N GLY A 3 0.08 -19.23 -14.48
CA GLY A 3 -0.21 -18.01 -13.74
C GLY A 3 -0.47 -18.30 -12.25
N ILE A 4 -0.40 -17.28 -11.41
CA ILE A 4 -0.68 -17.40 -9.98
C ILE A 4 -2.20 -17.37 -9.78
N PRO A 5 -2.81 -18.36 -9.11
CA PRO A 5 -4.24 -18.30 -8.78
C PRO A 5 -4.57 -17.07 -7.95
N SER A 6 -5.75 -16.50 -8.10
CA SER A 6 -6.15 -15.28 -7.42
C SER A 6 -7.62 -15.22 -7.09
N LEU A 7 -7.99 -14.38 -6.13
CA LEU A 7 -9.36 -13.96 -5.85
C LEU A 7 -9.55 -12.53 -6.34
N VAL A 8 -10.62 -12.29 -7.10
CA VAL A 8 -11.01 -10.95 -7.55
C VAL A 8 -12.31 -10.55 -6.86
N VAL A 9 -12.36 -9.37 -6.26
CA VAL A 9 -13.61 -8.83 -5.71
C VAL A 9 -14.51 -8.40 -6.86
N VAL A 10 -15.61 -9.10 -7.06
CA VAL A 10 -16.58 -8.84 -8.13
C VAL A 10 -17.84 -8.13 -7.64
N SER A 11 -18.06 -8.07 -6.31
CA SER A 11 -19.14 -7.31 -5.68
C SER A 11 -18.80 -6.99 -4.23
N GLY A 12 -19.25 -5.85 -3.72
CA GLY A 12 -19.08 -5.45 -2.32
C GLY A 12 -17.91 -4.51 -2.09
N TYR A 13 -17.31 -4.61 -0.89
CA TYR A 13 -16.19 -3.76 -0.47
C TYR A 13 -14.93 -4.05 -1.29
N ALA A 14 -14.22 -2.99 -1.69
CA ALA A 14 -12.98 -3.08 -2.48
C ALA A 14 -13.15 -3.76 -3.86
N LEU A 15 -14.28 -3.49 -4.55
CA LEU A 15 -14.56 -3.99 -5.90
C LEU A 15 -13.37 -3.82 -6.85
N GLY A 16 -13.01 -4.90 -7.56
CA GLY A 16 -11.92 -4.95 -8.52
C GLY A 16 -10.55 -5.26 -7.92
N THR A 17 -10.43 -5.37 -6.59
CA THR A 17 -9.17 -5.76 -5.94
C THR A 17 -8.85 -7.22 -6.23
N ILE A 18 -7.58 -7.50 -6.48
CA ILE A 18 -7.06 -8.84 -6.78
C ILE A 18 -6.13 -9.28 -5.64
N TYR A 19 -6.38 -10.47 -5.11
CA TYR A 19 -5.56 -11.10 -4.09
C TYR A 19 -4.90 -12.35 -4.65
N ALA A 20 -3.58 -12.31 -4.85
CA ALA A 20 -2.82 -13.46 -5.36
C ALA A 20 -2.64 -14.54 -4.29
N LEU A 21 -2.86 -15.81 -4.67
CA LEU A 21 -2.64 -16.99 -3.83
C LEU A 21 -1.21 -17.53 -4.07
N GLU A 22 -0.22 -16.84 -3.52
CA GLU A 22 1.19 -17.24 -3.69
C GLU A 22 1.56 -18.41 -2.76
N ASN A 23 1.92 -18.12 -1.50
CA ASN A 23 2.43 -19.12 -0.54
C ASN A 23 1.71 -19.07 0.81
N GLU A 24 0.88 -18.08 1.08
CA GLU A 24 0.16 -17.91 2.33
C GLU A 24 -1.34 -18.09 2.12
N ALA A 25 -2.01 -18.68 3.11
CA ALA A 25 -3.46 -18.76 3.11
C ALA A 25 -4.07 -17.35 3.25
N LEU A 26 -5.08 -17.06 2.43
CA LEU A 26 -5.83 -15.81 2.49
C LEU A 26 -6.98 -15.96 3.47
N VAL A 27 -6.82 -15.42 4.68
CA VAL A 27 -7.91 -15.34 5.66
C VAL A 27 -8.75 -14.11 5.37
N ILE A 28 -10.04 -14.32 5.17
CA ILE A 28 -11.05 -13.30 4.88
C ILE A 28 -11.90 -13.08 6.14
N GLY A 29 -12.15 -11.83 6.51
CA GLY A 29 -13.01 -11.50 7.63
C GLY A 29 -12.82 -10.07 8.11
N ARG A 30 -13.60 -9.62 9.09
CA ARG A 30 -13.59 -8.22 9.53
C ARG A 30 -12.49 -7.88 10.56
N ASP A 31 -11.70 -8.86 11.01
CA ASP A 31 -10.56 -8.57 11.89
C ASP A 31 -9.45 -7.88 11.09
N PRO A 32 -8.94 -6.73 11.54
CA PRO A 32 -7.83 -6.02 10.87
C PRO A 32 -6.54 -6.86 10.72
N ALA A 33 -6.39 -7.94 11.49
CA ALA A 33 -5.26 -8.85 11.37
C ALA A 33 -5.38 -9.85 10.21
N ASN A 34 -6.52 -9.92 9.52
CA ASN A 34 -6.67 -10.78 8.35
C ASN A 34 -5.91 -10.24 7.14
N VAL A 35 -5.58 -11.12 6.21
CA VAL A 35 -5.01 -10.74 4.90
C VAL A 35 -6.03 -9.97 4.07
N ILE A 36 -7.30 -10.41 4.11
CA ILE A 36 -8.42 -9.75 3.43
C ILE A 36 -9.39 -9.25 4.49
N VAL A 37 -9.35 -7.95 4.74
CA VAL A 37 -10.25 -7.28 5.69
C VAL A 37 -11.52 -6.89 4.96
N VAL A 38 -12.68 -7.30 5.51
CA VAL A 38 -14.01 -6.99 4.97
C VAL A 38 -14.73 -6.06 5.93
N ASP A 39 -15.08 -4.87 5.49
CA ASP A 39 -15.90 -3.94 6.27
C ASP A 39 -17.39 -4.30 6.12
N ASP A 40 -17.77 -5.41 6.74
CA ASP A 40 -19.14 -5.90 6.74
C ASP A 40 -19.48 -6.57 8.08
N VAL A 41 -20.52 -6.06 8.73
CA VAL A 41 -21.03 -6.63 10.00
C VAL A 41 -21.55 -8.06 9.83
N GLY A 42 -21.90 -8.48 8.63
CA GLY A 42 -22.29 -9.85 8.27
C GLY A 42 -21.11 -10.82 8.23
N ALA A 43 -19.90 -10.33 8.12
CA ALA A 43 -18.70 -11.17 8.16
C ALA A 43 -18.22 -11.39 9.60
N SER A 44 -17.81 -12.61 9.92
CA SER A 44 -17.14 -12.94 11.19
C SER A 44 -15.74 -12.35 11.23
N ARG A 45 -15.13 -12.21 12.42
CA ARG A 45 -13.75 -11.71 12.58
C ARG A 45 -12.77 -12.50 11.70
N ARG A 46 -12.77 -13.81 11.78
CA ARG A 46 -12.19 -14.76 10.83
C ARG A 46 -13.35 -15.53 10.25
N HIS A 47 -13.61 -15.41 8.97
CA HIS A 47 -14.83 -15.96 8.36
C HIS A 47 -14.52 -17.15 7.45
N CYS A 48 -13.64 -16.96 6.51
CA CYS A 48 -13.26 -17.94 5.50
C CYS A 48 -11.73 -17.91 5.31
N GLU A 49 -11.18 -19.04 4.93
CA GLU A 49 -9.79 -19.18 4.54
C GLU A 49 -9.72 -19.78 3.15
N VAL A 50 -8.88 -19.21 2.28
CA VAL A 50 -8.59 -19.77 0.96
C VAL A 50 -7.10 -20.08 0.88
N GLU A 51 -6.75 -21.33 0.66
CA GLU A 51 -5.39 -21.83 0.70
C GLU A 51 -5.03 -22.62 -0.55
N ARG A 52 -3.80 -22.43 -1.03
CA ARG A 52 -3.27 -23.24 -2.12
C ARG A 52 -2.54 -24.47 -1.58
N LEU A 53 -3.05 -25.66 -1.91
CA LEU A 53 -2.48 -26.96 -1.54
C LEU A 53 -1.96 -27.66 -2.81
N GLY A 54 -0.70 -27.39 -3.15
CA GLY A 54 -0.09 -27.87 -4.38
C GLY A 54 -0.77 -27.31 -5.64
N GLU A 55 -1.43 -28.15 -6.41
CA GLU A 55 -2.18 -27.74 -7.61
C GLU A 55 -3.65 -27.37 -7.34
N ARG A 56 -4.14 -27.61 -6.14
CA ARG A 56 -5.51 -27.32 -5.74
C ARG A 56 -5.58 -26.06 -4.90
N VAL A 57 -6.69 -25.38 -5.01
CA VAL A 57 -7.05 -24.28 -4.12
C VAL A 57 -8.30 -24.67 -3.37
N VAL A 58 -8.31 -24.47 -2.06
CA VAL A 58 -9.38 -24.90 -1.16
C VAL A 58 -9.91 -23.71 -0.38
N ALA A 59 -11.23 -23.54 -0.37
CA ALA A 59 -11.92 -22.61 0.52
C ALA A 59 -12.47 -23.38 1.74
N ARG A 60 -12.30 -22.79 2.96
CA ARG A 60 -12.82 -23.36 4.21
C ARG A 60 -13.56 -22.30 5.00
N ASP A 61 -14.74 -22.66 5.50
CA ASP A 61 -15.42 -21.85 6.50
C ASP A 61 -14.72 -22.00 7.86
N LEU A 62 -14.45 -20.89 8.55
CA LEU A 62 -13.76 -20.89 9.84
C LEU A 62 -14.74 -20.85 11.03
N GLY A 63 -15.90 -21.47 10.90
CA GLY A 63 -16.96 -21.42 11.88
C GLY A 63 -17.67 -20.07 11.89
N SER A 64 -17.92 -19.52 10.72
CA SER A 64 -18.54 -18.21 10.58
C SER A 64 -20.00 -18.22 11.04
N LYS A 65 -20.49 -17.05 11.48
CA LYS A 65 -21.86 -16.92 11.98
C LYS A 65 -22.91 -17.10 10.90
N ASN A 66 -22.62 -16.61 9.70
CA ASN A 66 -23.60 -16.59 8.59
C ASN A 66 -23.27 -17.59 7.48
N GLY A 67 -22.18 -18.35 7.61
CA GLY A 67 -21.72 -19.31 6.61
C GLY A 67 -20.94 -18.68 5.47
N THR A 68 -20.07 -19.49 4.87
CA THR A 68 -19.40 -19.20 3.60
C THR A 68 -20.11 -19.94 2.49
N PHE A 69 -20.31 -19.32 1.35
CA PHE A 69 -20.98 -19.93 0.21
C PHE A 69 -20.06 -19.96 -1.00
N VAL A 70 -20.11 -21.04 -1.77
CA VAL A 70 -19.47 -21.14 -3.09
C VAL A 70 -20.55 -21.49 -4.10
N ASN A 71 -20.76 -20.61 -5.10
CA ASN A 71 -21.81 -20.75 -6.13
C ASN A 71 -23.20 -21.00 -5.52
N ASP A 72 -23.55 -20.22 -4.46
CA ASP A 72 -24.80 -20.31 -3.68
C ASP A 72 -24.92 -21.53 -2.75
N ASP A 73 -24.00 -22.49 -2.77
CA ASP A 73 -23.95 -23.62 -1.83
C ASP A 73 -23.15 -23.28 -0.57
N THR A 74 -23.71 -23.56 0.60
CA THR A 74 -23.00 -23.41 1.87
C THR A 74 -21.91 -24.47 1.97
N ILE A 75 -20.70 -24.05 2.33
CA ILE A 75 -19.55 -24.94 2.46
C ILE A 75 -19.00 -25.01 3.89
N THR A 76 -18.39 -26.14 4.23
CA THR A 76 -17.40 -26.26 5.30
C THR A 76 -15.99 -26.25 4.72
N GLU A 77 -15.80 -26.98 3.64
CA GLU A 77 -14.58 -27.02 2.84
C GLU A 77 -14.94 -27.37 1.38
N GLN A 78 -14.32 -26.70 0.41
CA GLN A 78 -14.51 -26.99 -1.01
C GLN A 78 -13.24 -26.70 -1.81
N VAL A 79 -12.93 -27.61 -2.74
CA VAL A 79 -11.90 -27.37 -3.77
C VAL A 79 -12.50 -26.44 -4.81
N LEU A 80 -11.82 -25.33 -5.06
CA LEU A 80 -12.26 -24.33 -6.02
C LEU A 80 -11.87 -24.69 -7.45
N VAL A 81 -12.77 -24.37 -8.37
CA VAL A 81 -12.54 -24.41 -9.82
C VAL A 81 -12.60 -23.02 -10.41
N ASP A 82 -11.93 -22.82 -11.56
CA ASP A 82 -11.88 -21.51 -12.22
C ASP A 82 -13.29 -20.94 -12.45
N GLY A 83 -13.51 -19.70 -12.04
CA GLY A 83 -14.79 -19.02 -12.12
C GLY A 83 -15.70 -19.15 -10.89
N ASP A 84 -15.37 -19.98 -9.89
CA ASP A 84 -16.17 -20.10 -8.66
C ASP A 84 -16.35 -18.77 -7.95
N LEU A 85 -17.56 -18.52 -7.44
CA LEU A 85 -17.94 -17.33 -6.69
C LEU A 85 -18.00 -17.65 -5.19
N ILE A 86 -17.16 -17.01 -4.40
CA ILE A 86 -17.12 -17.16 -2.93
C ILE A 86 -17.83 -15.96 -2.32
N HIS A 87 -18.87 -16.20 -1.52
CA HIS A 87 -19.60 -15.15 -0.81
C HIS A 87 -19.25 -15.13 0.67
N VAL A 88 -18.79 -13.98 1.14
CA VAL A 88 -18.49 -13.69 2.55
C VAL A 88 -19.22 -12.42 2.95
N GLY A 89 -20.32 -12.54 3.70
CA GLY A 89 -21.21 -11.44 3.96
C GLY A 89 -21.78 -10.88 2.63
N ARG A 90 -21.63 -9.56 2.41
CA ARG A 90 -22.08 -8.90 1.16
C ARG A 90 -21.00 -8.80 0.08
N THR A 91 -19.82 -9.35 0.35
CA THR A 91 -18.70 -9.32 -0.60
C THR A 91 -18.62 -10.64 -1.34
N THR A 92 -18.48 -10.56 -2.66
CA THR A 92 -18.31 -11.72 -3.55
C THR A 92 -16.94 -11.69 -4.18
N TYR A 93 -16.23 -12.80 -4.05
CA TYR A 93 -14.93 -13.04 -4.66
C TYR A 93 -15.08 -14.05 -5.79
N LYS A 94 -14.48 -13.77 -6.94
CA LYS A 94 -14.35 -14.74 -8.03
C LYS A 94 -12.98 -15.39 -7.98
N PHE A 95 -12.94 -16.71 -7.97
CA PHE A 95 -11.69 -17.46 -8.04
C PHE A 95 -11.22 -17.58 -9.49
N LEU A 96 -9.96 -17.28 -9.76
CA LEU A 96 -9.28 -17.41 -11.05
C LEU A 96 -8.08 -18.33 -10.89
N ALA A 97 -8.01 -19.39 -11.69
CA ALA A 97 -7.01 -20.46 -11.54
C ALA A 97 -5.61 -20.13 -12.10
N GLY A 98 -5.38 -18.91 -12.57
CA GLY A 98 -4.05 -18.45 -12.98
C GLY A 98 -3.75 -18.54 -14.48
N ASN A 99 -4.63 -19.06 -15.32
CA ASN A 99 -4.37 -19.28 -16.76
C ASN A 99 -5.49 -18.79 -17.69
N SER A 100 -6.48 -18.05 -17.19
CA SER A 100 -7.61 -17.61 -18.00
C SER A 100 -7.34 -16.27 -18.68
N ILE A 101 -7.90 -16.10 -19.91
CA ILE A 101 -7.97 -14.80 -20.60
C ILE A 101 -8.67 -13.78 -19.69
N GLU A 102 -9.63 -14.23 -18.89
CA GLU A 102 -10.40 -13.45 -17.94
C GLU A 102 -9.50 -12.88 -16.84
N GLN A 103 -8.55 -13.67 -16.30
CA GLN A 103 -7.58 -13.17 -15.31
C GLN A 103 -6.72 -12.05 -15.91
N SER A 104 -6.17 -12.24 -17.11
CA SER A 104 -5.38 -11.21 -17.78
C SER A 104 -6.20 -9.95 -18.04
N TYR A 105 -7.49 -10.08 -18.30
CA TYR A 105 -8.42 -8.96 -18.45
C TYR A 105 -8.65 -8.22 -17.14
N TYR A 106 -8.93 -8.92 -16.03
CA TYR A 106 -9.08 -8.30 -14.71
C TYR A 106 -7.78 -7.66 -14.23
N GLU A 107 -6.62 -8.33 -14.41
CA GLU A 107 -5.31 -7.78 -14.08
C GLU A 107 -5.03 -6.51 -14.90
N GLY A 108 -5.37 -6.52 -16.19
CA GLY A 108 -5.24 -5.32 -17.04
C GLY A 108 -6.12 -4.17 -16.57
N LEU A 109 -7.40 -4.43 -16.28
CA LEU A 109 -8.31 -3.42 -15.74
C LEU A 109 -7.87 -2.93 -14.35
N HIS A 110 -7.45 -3.83 -13.48
CA HIS A 110 -6.94 -3.50 -12.16
C HIS A 110 -5.69 -2.62 -12.27
N ASN A 111 -4.72 -3.00 -13.09
CA ASN A 111 -3.50 -2.22 -13.30
C ASN A 111 -3.81 -0.80 -13.80
N VAL A 112 -4.73 -0.65 -14.77
CA VAL A 112 -5.16 0.67 -15.25
C VAL A 112 -5.85 1.48 -14.14
N ALA A 113 -6.69 0.83 -13.32
CA ALA A 113 -7.40 1.49 -12.21
C ALA A 113 -6.48 1.84 -11.02
N MET A 114 -5.32 1.17 -10.90
CA MET A 114 -4.39 1.30 -9.77
C MET A 114 -3.16 2.13 -10.07
N GLN A 115 -3.03 2.64 -11.30
CA GLN A 115 -1.93 3.51 -11.70
C GLN A 115 -2.39 4.97 -11.82
N ASP A 116 -1.45 5.89 -11.59
CA ASP A 116 -1.60 7.30 -11.91
C ASP A 116 -1.26 7.51 -13.39
N ALA A 117 -2.19 8.09 -14.14
CA ALA A 117 -2.08 8.24 -15.60
C ALA A 117 -0.93 9.15 -16.03
N LEU A 118 -0.45 10.06 -15.15
CA LEU A 118 0.64 10.98 -15.48
C LEU A 118 2.01 10.37 -15.24
N THR A 119 2.20 9.71 -14.09
CA THR A 119 3.50 9.23 -13.62
C THR A 119 3.70 7.73 -13.81
N GLU A 120 2.65 6.99 -14.15
CA GLU A 120 2.62 5.53 -14.26
C GLU A 120 3.05 4.82 -12.96
N LEU A 121 3.08 5.54 -11.85
CA LEU A 121 3.25 4.97 -10.52
C LEU A 121 1.92 4.42 -10.02
N PRO A 122 1.94 3.50 -9.05
CA PRO A 122 0.78 3.21 -8.23
C PRO A 122 0.10 4.49 -7.76
N ASN A 123 -1.24 4.53 -7.84
CA ASN A 123 -2.02 5.66 -7.36
C ASN A 123 -2.36 5.53 -5.87
N ARG A 124 -3.04 6.54 -5.30
CA ARG A 124 -3.45 6.56 -3.89
C ARG A 124 -4.29 5.35 -3.51
N ARG A 125 -5.23 4.93 -4.38
CA ARG A 125 -6.08 3.77 -4.08
C ARG A 125 -5.25 2.50 -3.88
N TYR A 126 -4.28 2.26 -4.74
CA TYR A 126 -3.39 1.10 -4.60
C TYR A 126 -2.45 1.23 -3.40
N PHE A 127 -1.99 2.46 -3.09
CA PHE A 127 -1.25 2.73 -1.88
C PHE A 127 -2.04 2.34 -0.62
N ASP A 128 -3.33 2.71 -0.54
CA ASP A 128 -4.19 2.39 0.61
C ASP A 128 -4.35 0.87 0.81
N GLU A 129 -4.42 0.10 -0.28
CA GLU A 129 -4.46 -1.36 -0.23
C GLU A 129 -3.12 -1.97 0.23
N VAL A 130 -2.01 -1.46 -0.28
CA VAL A 130 -0.66 -1.94 0.07
C VAL A 130 -0.32 -1.65 1.53
N ILE A 131 -0.55 -0.42 2.00
CA ILE A 131 -0.22 -0.05 3.39
C ILE A 131 -1.05 -0.85 4.39
N ALA A 132 -2.32 -1.13 4.08
CA ALA A 132 -3.18 -1.98 4.92
C ALA A 132 -2.61 -3.40 5.05
N ARG A 133 -2.20 -3.99 3.95
CA ARG A 133 -1.61 -5.33 3.90
C ARG A 133 -0.27 -5.39 4.64
N GLU A 134 0.63 -4.44 4.37
CA GLU A 134 1.96 -4.42 5.00
C GLU A 134 1.87 -4.12 6.50
N LEU A 135 0.92 -3.30 6.95
CA LEU A 135 0.67 -3.06 8.36
C LEU A 135 0.17 -4.33 9.08
N ALA A 136 -0.78 -5.04 8.47
CA ALA A 136 -1.27 -6.31 9.01
C ALA A 136 -0.16 -7.36 9.08
N ARG A 137 0.73 -7.39 8.05
CA ARG A 137 1.90 -8.28 8.00
C ARG A 137 2.92 -7.93 9.08
N ALA A 138 3.25 -6.65 9.24
CA ALA A 138 4.17 -6.15 10.26
C ALA A 138 3.71 -6.54 11.67
N ARG A 139 2.42 -6.36 11.98
CA ARG A 139 1.82 -6.78 13.25
C ARG A 139 1.92 -8.28 13.48
N ARG A 140 1.54 -9.09 12.47
CA ARG A 140 1.51 -10.55 12.60
C ARG A 140 2.88 -11.14 12.90
N HIS A 141 3.93 -10.57 12.29
CA HIS A 141 5.28 -11.12 12.34
C HIS A 141 6.25 -10.28 13.19
N SER A 142 5.74 -9.28 13.94
CA SER A 142 6.56 -8.34 14.73
C SER A 142 7.71 -7.75 13.93
N ARG A 143 7.42 -7.33 12.67
CA ARG A 143 8.40 -6.75 11.76
C ARG A 143 8.30 -5.24 11.75
N THR A 144 9.41 -4.60 11.48
CA THR A 144 9.46 -3.15 11.30
C THR A 144 8.82 -2.73 9.98
N LEU A 145 8.18 -1.58 9.98
CA LEU A 145 7.58 -0.96 8.81
C LEU A 145 7.75 0.56 8.93
N VAL A 146 8.22 1.21 7.88
CA VAL A 146 8.29 2.66 7.84
C VAL A 146 7.50 3.18 6.65
N MET A 147 6.76 4.26 6.87
CA MET A 147 6.11 5.04 5.84
C MET A 147 6.79 6.40 5.71
N LEU A 148 6.96 6.85 4.45
CA LEU A 148 7.43 8.19 4.13
C LEU A 148 6.43 8.86 3.20
N LEU A 149 6.21 10.17 3.43
CA LEU A 149 5.56 11.07 2.48
C LEU A 149 6.58 12.11 2.00
N ALA A 150 6.63 12.30 0.70
CA ALA A 150 7.49 13.27 0.04
C ALA A 150 6.63 14.25 -0.76
N ASP A 151 6.92 15.53 -0.68
CA ASP A 151 6.18 16.59 -1.38
C ASP A 151 7.17 17.52 -2.09
N ILE A 152 6.91 17.79 -3.36
CA ILE A 152 7.74 18.66 -4.18
C ILE A 152 7.59 20.11 -3.69
N ASP A 153 8.68 20.67 -3.21
CA ASP A 153 8.70 22.01 -2.65
C ASP A 153 8.31 23.07 -3.70
N HIS A 154 7.40 23.95 -3.30
CA HIS A 154 6.97 25.08 -4.15
C HIS A 154 6.39 24.68 -5.51
N PHE A 155 5.79 23.50 -5.63
CA PHE A 155 5.25 22.99 -6.90
C PHE A 155 4.24 23.95 -7.56
N LYS A 156 3.38 24.60 -6.76
CA LYS A 156 2.50 25.64 -7.26
C LYS A 156 3.27 26.76 -7.96
N LYS A 157 4.39 27.21 -7.37
CA LYS A 157 5.24 28.26 -7.99
C LYS A 157 5.85 27.80 -9.32
N ILE A 158 6.19 26.51 -9.43
CA ILE A 158 6.67 25.92 -10.69
C ILE A 158 5.57 26.02 -11.75
N ASN A 159 4.34 25.62 -11.41
CA ASN A 159 3.20 25.74 -12.33
C ASN A 159 2.90 27.21 -12.72
N ASP A 160 2.91 28.11 -11.74
CA ASP A 160 2.62 29.53 -11.97
C ASP A 160 3.71 30.21 -12.82
N THR A 161 4.97 29.75 -12.75
CA THR A 161 6.11 30.35 -13.47
C THR A 161 6.31 29.74 -14.86
N TYR A 162 6.19 28.42 -14.99
CA TYR A 162 6.57 27.68 -16.21
C TYR A 162 5.38 27.00 -16.89
N GLY A 163 4.18 27.11 -16.32
CA GLY A 163 2.96 26.50 -16.82
C GLY A 163 2.77 25.05 -16.37
N HIS A 164 1.53 24.57 -16.46
CA HIS A 164 1.16 23.20 -16.03
C HIS A 164 1.89 22.10 -16.80
N VAL A 165 2.23 22.32 -18.06
CA VAL A 165 2.99 21.34 -18.87
C VAL A 165 4.39 21.11 -18.29
N ALA A 166 5.04 22.16 -17.78
CA ALA A 166 6.31 22.04 -17.08
C ALA A 166 6.16 21.32 -15.72
N GLY A 167 5.10 21.62 -14.97
CA GLY A 167 4.77 20.88 -13.75
C GLY A 167 4.52 19.39 -13.98
N ASP A 168 3.77 19.05 -15.02
CA ASP A 168 3.54 17.66 -15.41
C ASP A 168 4.85 16.95 -15.79
N MET A 169 5.77 17.64 -16.49
CA MET A 169 7.10 17.12 -16.78
C MET A 169 7.88 16.86 -15.50
N VAL A 170 7.86 17.79 -14.54
CA VAL A 170 8.54 17.62 -13.25
C VAL A 170 8.00 16.39 -12.50
N LEU A 171 6.67 16.19 -12.47
CA LEU A 171 6.07 15.01 -11.82
C LEU A 171 6.49 13.70 -12.49
N ARG A 172 6.47 13.63 -13.83
CA ARG A 172 6.94 12.44 -14.57
C ARG A 172 8.41 12.16 -14.32
N GLU A 173 9.24 13.20 -14.39
CA GLU A 173 10.68 13.06 -14.20
C GLU A 173 11.05 12.69 -12.78
N PHE A 174 10.34 13.22 -11.76
CA PHE A 174 10.47 12.83 -10.37
C PHE A 174 10.19 11.32 -10.18
N ALA A 175 9.09 10.84 -10.75
CA ALA A 175 8.73 9.42 -10.70
C ALA A 175 9.79 8.54 -11.39
N ARG A 176 10.22 8.91 -12.60
CA ARG A 176 11.24 8.22 -13.39
C ARG A 176 12.59 8.16 -12.66
N LEU A 177 12.98 9.26 -12.02
CA LEU A 177 14.23 9.41 -11.28
C LEU A 177 14.32 8.48 -10.08
N LEU A 178 13.19 8.26 -9.37
CA LEU A 178 13.16 7.54 -8.10
C LEU A 178 12.75 6.07 -8.24
N ARG A 179 11.98 5.70 -9.26
CA ARG A 179 11.54 4.32 -9.48
C ARG A 179 12.67 3.27 -9.40
N PRO A 180 13.89 3.49 -9.98
CA PRO A 180 14.98 2.50 -9.88
C PRO A 180 15.63 2.40 -8.50
N ARG A 181 15.26 3.27 -7.56
CA ARG A 181 15.77 3.27 -6.18
C ARG A 181 14.95 2.42 -5.23
N VAL A 182 13.73 2.11 -5.61
CA VAL A 182 12.79 1.34 -4.81
C VAL A 182 13.04 -0.14 -5.08
N ARG A 183 13.29 -0.90 -4.02
CA ARG A 183 13.52 -2.35 -4.10
C ARG A 183 12.20 -3.07 -4.36
N ASN A 184 12.27 -4.34 -4.78
CA ASN A 184 11.07 -5.15 -5.03
C ASN A 184 10.18 -5.35 -3.79
N SER A 185 10.76 -5.28 -2.60
CA SER A 185 10.05 -5.36 -1.31
C SER A 185 9.49 -4.02 -0.84
N GLU A 186 9.88 -2.92 -1.45
CA GLU A 186 9.46 -1.56 -1.11
C GLU A 186 8.36 -1.10 -2.08
N PHE A 187 7.57 -0.11 -1.67
CA PHE A 187 6.49 0.39 -2.49
C PHE A 187 6.61 1.91 -2.68
N PHE A 188 6.34 2.38 -3.88
CA PHE A 188 6.39 3.78 -4.26
C PHE A 188 5.16 4.16 -5.06
N ALA A 189 4.43 5.19 -4.63
CA ALA A 189 3.17 5.63 -5.20
C ALA A 189 3.09 7.16 -5.35
N ARG A 190 2.26 7.63 -6.26
CA ARG A 190 1.79 9.01 -6.25
C ARG A 190 0.58 9.10 -5.33
N TYR A 191 0.74 9.79 -4.20
CA TYR A 191 -0.28 9.87 -3.15
C TYR A 191 -1.29 11.00 -3.37
N GLY A 192 -0.84 12.12 -3.95
CA GLY A 192 -1.64 13.32 -4.21
C GLY A 192 -1.13 14.09 -5.43
N GLY A 193 -1.49 15.35 -5.55
CA GLY A 193 -1.09 16.23 -6.64
C GLY A 193 0.41 16.26 -6.87
N GLU A 194 1.16 16.74 -5.89
CA GLU A 194 2.63 16.78 -5.86
C GLU A 194 3.24 15.90 -4.76
N GLU A 195 2.42 15.03 -4.14
CA GLU A 195 2.79 14.18 -3.03
C GLU A 195 3.05 12.74 -3.49
N PHE A 196 4.10 12.15 -2.95
CA PHE A 196 4.52 10.78 -3.20
C PHE A 196 4.71 10.02 -1.90
N ALA A 197 4.35 8.75 -1.87
CA ALA A 197 4.46 7.90 -0.70
C ALA A 197 5.42 6.73 -0.95
N PHE A 198 6.17 6.38 0.11
CA PHE A 198 6.98 5.16 0.13
C PHE A 198 6.58 4.32 1.33
N VAL A 199 6.52 3.01 1.12
CA VAL A 199 6.34 2.01 2.18
C VAL A 199 7.58 1.14 2.17
N LEU A 200 8.26 1.07 3.32
CA LEU A 200 9.54 0.40 3.50
C LEU A 200 9.39 -0.74 4.54
N PRO A 201 8.98 -1.94 4.11
CA PRO A 201 8.92 -3.10 4.99
C PRO A 201 10.32 -3.49 5.47
N GLU A 202 10.39 -4.05 6.68
CA GLU A 202 11.64 -4.53 7.29
C GLU A 202 12.75 -3.47 7.39
N SER A 203 12.35 -2.20 7.40
CA SER A 203 13.24 -1.05 7.60
C SER A 203 12.99 -0.42 8.96
N ASP A 204 14.06 -0.02 9.63
CA ASP A 204 14.01 0.83 10.80
C ASP A 204 14.02 2.32 10.41
N LEU A 205 13.86 3.18 11.40
CA LEU A 205 13.76 4.62 11.17
C LEU A 205 15.08 5.22 10.65
N GLU A 206 16.24 4.68 11.05
CA GLU A 206 17.55 5.16 10.57
C GLU A 206 17.78 4.74 9.11
N GLY A 207 17.46 3.50 8.74
CA GLY A 207 17.50 3.05 7.35
C GLY A 207 16.58 3.86 6.44
N ALA A 208 15.37 4.14 6.92
CA ALA A 208 14.40 4.97 6.20
C ALA A 208 14.89 6.43 6.06
N LYS A 209 15.56 6.99 7.08
CA LYS A 209 16.17 8.31 7.01
C LYS A 209 17.29 8.38 5.96
N ILE A 210 18.16 7.37 5.92
CA ILE A 210 19.21 7.26 4.91
C ILE A 210 18.59 7.21 3.51
N PHE A 211 17.54 6.40 3.32
CA PHE A 211 16.80 6.33 2.06
C PHE A 211 16.19 7.67 1.67
N ALA A 212 15.48 8.32 2.61
CA ALA A 212 14.83 9.61 2.38
C ALA A 212 15.85 10.72 2.04
N GLU A 213 17.00 10.78 2.70
CA GLU A 213 18.09 11.71 2.38
C GLU A 213 18.70 11.43 1.01
N ALA A 214 18.82 10.16 0.62
CA ALA A 214 19.27 9.81 -0.73
C ALA A 214 18.27 10.24 -1.80
N VAL A 215 16.95 10.13 -1.54
CA VAL A 215 15.88 10.66 -2.39
C VAL A 215 16.01 12.17 -2.51
N ARG A 216 16.04 12.89 -1.37
CA ARG A 216 16.14 14.35 -1.31
C ARG A 216 17.31 14.88 -2.13
N ARG A 217 18.52 14.36 -1.84
CA ARG A 217 19.76 14.77 -2.56
C ARG A 217 19.71 14.50 -4.03
N LYS A 218 19.15 13.35 -4.42
CA LYS A 218 19.03 12.98 -5.84
C LYS A 218 18.12 13.93 -6.58
N VAL A 219 17.00 14.36 -5.98
CA VAL A 219 16.09 15.36 -6.54
C VAL A 219 16.78 16.74 -6.64
N GLU A 220 17.44 17.17 -5.56
CA GLU A 220 18.11 18.47 -5.48
C GLU A 220 19.16 18.69 -6.57
N VAL A 221 19.93 17.65 -6.93
CA VAL A 221 21.01 17.76 -7.94
C VAL A 221 20.55 17.39 -9.35
N HIS A 222 19.32 16.87 -9.51
CA HIS A 222 18.84 16.44 -10.82
C HIS A 222 18.40 17.64 -11.66
N PRO A 223 18.86 17.75 -12.94
CA PRO A 223 18.39 18.78 -13.85
C PRO A 223 17.00 18.44 -14.38
N PHE A 224 15.98 19.17 -13.94
CA PHE A 224 14.62 19.08 -14.50
C PHE A 224 14.53 20.05 -15.70
N VAL A 225 14.73 19.54 -16.91
CA VAL A 225 14.84 20.35 -18.11
C VAL A 225 13.51 20.44 -18.84
N HIS A 226 13.00 21.66 -19.04
CA HIS A 226 11.84 21.97 -19.85
C HIS A 226 12.20 22.97 -20.97
N GLY A 227 12.28 22.50 -22.22
CA GLY A 227 12.87 23.28 -23.30
C GLY A 227 14.34 23.64 -23.00
N ASP A 228 14.66 24.90 -23.00
CA ASP A 228 16.01 25.41 -22.69
C ASP A 228 16.18 25.81 -21.22
N VAL A 229 15.14 25.56 -20.36
CA VAL A 229 15.14 25.97 -18.95
C VAL A 229 15.42 24.78 -18.06
N ASN A 230 16.38 24.95 -17.15
CA ASN A 230 16.60 24.02 -16.03
C ASN A 230 15.82 24.50 -14.80
N ILE A 231 14.80 23.74 -14.39
CA ILE A 231 13.97 24.05 -13.24
C ILE A 231 14.61 23.44 -11.99
N GLN A 232 14.92 24.27 -11.00
CA GLN A 232 15.41 23.80 -9.71
C GLN A 232 14.24 23.20 -8.91
N VAL A 233 14.35 21.93 -8.56
CA VAL A 233 13.35 21.20 -7.79
C VAL A 233 13.97 20.68 -6.51
N THR A 234 13.28 20.85 -5.38
CA THR A 234 13.62 20.22 -4.11
C THR A 234 12.41 19.47 -3.54
N VAL A 235 12.62 18.65 -2.56
CA VAL A 235 11.58 17.83 -1.92
C VAL A 235 11.73 17.85 -0.41
N SER A 236 10.61 18.01 0.29
CA SER A 236 10.51 17.78 1.72
C SER A 236 9.97 16.38 1.99
N VAL A 237 10.51 15.69 2.99
CA VAL A 237 10.12 14.33 3.32
C VAL A 237 9.79 14.22 4.80
N GLY A 238 8.62 13.66 5.10
CA GLY A 238 8.21 13.24 6.44
C GLY A 238 8.24 11.72 6.55
N GLY A 239 8.64 11.20 7.72
CA GLY A 239 8.68 9.76 7.95
C GLY A 239 8.25 9.35 9.34
N ALA A 240 7.60 8.19 9.47
CA ALA A 240 7.30 7.56 10.74
C ALA A 240 7.43 6.03 10.63
N ALA A 241 7.93 5.42 11.70
CA ALA A 241 7.94 3.97 11.85
C ALA A 241 6.61 3.50 12.45
N PHE A 242 6.17 2.34 12.04
CA PHE A 242 5.11 1.61 12.73
C PHE A 242 5.62 1.14 14.09
N THR A 243 4.88 1.48 15.13
CA THR A 243 5.12 1.08 16.52
C THR A 243 3.87 0.42 17.09
N ASP A 244 3.99 -0.29 18.19
CA ASP A 244 2.85 -0.98 18.82
C ASP A 244 1.73 -0.02 19.27
N ASP A 245 2.05 1.28 19.45
CA ASP A 245 1.08 2.32 19.82
C ASP A 245 0.23 2.79 18.63
N ILE A 246 0.63 2.46 17.39
CA ILE A 246 -0.13 2.80 16.18
C ILE A 246 -1.23 1.77 15.97
N GLU A 247 -2.45 2.13 16.34
CA GLU A 247 -3.61 1.23 16.26
C GLU A 247 -4.25 1.19 14.86
N SER A 248 -4.03 2.21 14.04
CA SER A 248 -4.65 2.34 12.73
C SER A 248 -3.73 2.93 11.66
N ILE A 249 -4.06 2.67 10.39
CA ILE A 249 -3.40 3.29 9.23
C ILE A 249 -3.53 4.81 9.30
N GLN A 250 -4.68 5.31 9.74
CA GLN A 250 -4.95 6.73 9.84
C GLN A 250 -3.97 7.42 10.80
N GLN A 251 -3.69 6.82 11.97
CA GLN A 251 -2.70 7.35 12.92
C GLN A 251 -1.28 7.34 12.34
N MET A 252 -0.93 6.32 11.55
CA MET A 252 0.36 6.29 10.86
C MET A 252 0.48 7.43 9.84
N ILE A 253 -0.54 7.63 9.02
CA ILE A 253 -0.59 8.72 8.05
C ILE A 253 -0.49 10.08 8.75
N GLU A 254 -1.25 10.31 9.82
CA GLU A 254 -1.21 11.56 10.59
C GLU A 254 0.18 11.83 11.18
N SER A 255 0.87 10.82 11.68
CA SER A 255 2.24 10.94 12.19
C SER A 255 3.22 11.34 11.10
N VAL A 256 3.10 10.76 9.91
CA VAL A 256 3.95 11.09 8.75
C VAL A 256 3.65 12.49 8.23
N ASP A 257 2.38 12.86 8.11
CA ASP A 257 1.93 14.20 7.69
C ASP A 257 2.48 15.30 8.62
N GLN A 258 2.44 15.05 9.94
CA GLN A 258 3.01 15.98 10.92
C GLN A 258 4.50 16.21 10.67
N LYS A 259 5.26 15.17 10.33
CA LYS A 259 6.70 15.29 10.04
C LYS A 259 6.98 15.95 8.70
N LEU A 260 6.16 15.70 7.70
CA LEU A 260 6.23 16.41 6.42
C LEU A 260 5.93 17.92 6.61
N TYR A 261 4.91 18.23 7.40
CA TYR A 261 4.59 19.62 7.76
C TYR A 261 5.74 20.31 8.50
N GLU A 262 6.40 19.62 9.44
CA GLU A 262 7.59 20.11 10.12
C GLU A 262 8.72 20.40 9.11
N ALA A 263 8.99 19.50 8.17
CA ALA A 263 9.99 19.69 7.12
C ALA A 263 9.70 20.94 6.28
N LYS A 264 8.44 21.11 5.85
CA LYS A 264 8.00 22.27 5.07
C LYS A 264 8.15 23.60 5.84
N ASN A 265 7.83 23.62 7.13
CA ASN A 265 7.85 24.86 7.93
C ASN A 265 9.23 25.24 8.48
N THR A 266 10.16 24.30 8.55
CA THR A 266 11.52 24.56 9.06
C THR A 266 12.54 24.80 7.95
N GLY A 267 12.09 25.14 6.74
CA GLY A 267 12.94 25.62 5.64
C GLY A 267 12.92 24.75 4.38
N ARG A 268 12.11 23.69 4.32
CA ARG A 268 12.00 22.77 3.16
C ARG A 268 13.31 22.06 2.82
N ASN A 269 13.30 21.31 1.70
CA ASN A 269 14.49 20.57 1.22
C ASN A 269 15.17 19.77 2.34
N LYS A 270 14.39 19.00 3.11
CA LYS A 270 14.89 18.24 4.26
C LYS A 270 14.01 17.02 4.58
N VAL A 271 14.56 16.17 5.43
CA VAL A 271 13.88 15.00 5.98
C VAL A 271 13.60 15.24 7.46
N CYS A 272 12.34 15.06 7.89
CA CYS A 272 11.93 15.01 9.29
C CYS A 272 11.29 13.67 9.59
N ASN A 273 11.80 12.97 10.61
CA ASN A 273 11.24 11.70 11.06
C ASN A 273 10.68 11.83 12.48
N ALA A 274 9.64 11.06 12.81
CA ALA A 274 9.24 10.88 14.19
C ALA A 274 10.44 10.26 14.93
N GLY A 275 10.99 10.96 15.93
CA GLY A 275 12.00 10.39 16.81
C GLY A 275 11.46 9.11 17.45
N GLN A 276 12.36 8.22 17.88
CA GLN A 276 11.97 7.12 18.75
C GLN A 276 11.12 7.71 19.88
N LEU A 277 9.87 7.26 20.02
CA LEU A 277 9.12 7.48 21.24
C LEU A 277 9.98 6.87 22.34
N THR A 278 10.56 7.72 23.19
CA THR A 278 11.26 7.28 24.40
C THR A 278 10.21 6.50 25.20
N VAL A 279 10.40 5.20 25.28
CA VAL A 279 9.71 4.39 26.27
C VAL A 279 10.03 5.03 27.61
N HIS A 280 9.06 5.66 28.25
CA HIS A 280 9.19 6.02 29.64
C HIS A 280 9.27 4.69 30.40
N GLU A 281 10.48 4.27 30.73
CA GLU A 281 10.70 3.31 31.79
C GLU A 281 9.96 3.82 33.02
N GLY A 282 8.86 3.12 33.33
CA GLY A 282 8.12 3.37 34.57
C GLY A 282 9.08 3.29 35.73
N SER A 283 9.34 4.41 36.37
CA SER A 283 10.03 4.53 37.63
C SER A 283 9.32 3.61 38.64
N SER A 284 9.86 2.42 38.83
CA SER A 284 9.63 1.59 39.99
C SER A 284 10.30 2.28 41.17
N ALA A 285 9.56 3.14 41.84
CA ALA A 285 9.94 3.58 43.16
C ALA A 285 9.43 2.53 44.15
N ALA A 286 10.38 1.71 44.57
CA ALA A 286 10.23 0.96 45.84
C ALA A 286 10.27 1.96 47.02
N SER A 287 9.33 1.85 47.91
CA SER A 287 9.46 2.01 49.39
C SER A 287 8.27 1.39 50.09
#